data_cac5acc9f2166055c949013a4768cc14
#
_entry.id   cac5acc9f2166055c949013a4768cc14
#
_cell.length_a   1.000
_cell.length_b   1.000
_cell.length_c   1.000
_cell.angle_alpha   90.00
_cell.angle_beta   90.00
_cell.angle_gamma   90.00
#
_symmetry.space_group_name_H-M   'P 1'
#
loop_
_entity.id
_entity.type
_entity.pdbx_description
1 polymer ?
#
loop_
_entity_poly.entity_id
_entity_poly.type
_entity_poly.pdbx_seq_one_letter_code
_entity_poly.pdbx_strand_id
1 'polypeptide(L)'
;LEMILKNKSIKFNRLDQVDDKAEYKYDSTVYDTNIKLGKYTFVSCWTKSEMENIDLWNRYGKGNKGVRISLDEDMFETYDVGTVNRSFYNNREYCFENFVVSSYINKVGLVDVKYEQNIELYYKEAIKCFDQGVAFKHDNIGIYKKREWGLQNESRFIIHAQPFEPALMSNHPLSFPLALGTAYRNGMELSRTALYIPLKQEVLEHLEITMGPGTTDEDRKKVEKILKDCNIKAEIKDSALKGDL
;
A
#
# COMPACT_ATOMS: atom_id res chain seq x y z
N LEU A 1 12.63 1.65 10.04
CA LEU A 1 13.36 2.87 9.71
C LEU A 1 14.58 2.58 8.83
N GLU A 2 15.54 1.78 9.29
CA GLU A 2 16.81 1.53 8.61
C GLU A 2 16.63 1.08 7.15
N MET A 3 15.73 0.13 6.89
CA MET A 3 15.46 -0.34 5.52
C MET A 3 14.90 0.77 4.61
N ILE A 4 14.04 1.65 5.15
CA ILE A 4 13.48 2.78 4.39
C ILE A 4 14.62 3.71 3.98
N LEU A 5 15.48 4.09 4.93
CA LEU A 5 16.54 5.06 4.71
C LEU A 5 17.66 4.51 3.81
N LYS A 6 18.07 3.25 4.00
CA LYS A 6 19.08 2.60 3.15
C LYS A 6 18.63 2.43 1.72
N ASN A 7 17.37 1.98 1.54
CA ASN A 7 16.83 1.70 0.20
C ASN A 7 16.14 2.91 -0.43
N LYS A 8 15.96 4.00 0.33
CA LYS A 8 15.20 5.20 -0.09
C LYS A 8 13.87 4.83 -0.75
N SER A 9 13.16 3.90 -0.13
CA SER A 9 11.90 3.38 -0.68
C SER A 9 10.93 2.96 0.41
N ILE A 10 9.66 3.06 0.10
CA ILE A 10 8.58 2.58 0.97
C ILE A 10 8.05 1.25 0.45
N LYS A 11 7.84 0.34 1.37
CA LYS A 11 7.26 -0.96 1.11
C LYS A 11 5.74 -0.85 1.02
N PHE A 12 5.17 -1.36 -0.07
CA PHE A 12 3.75 -1.61 -0.24
C PHE A 12 3.51 -3.10 -0.01
N ASN A 13 2.80 -3.44 1.04
CA ASN A 13 2.45 -4.83 1.33
C ASN A 13 1.20 -5.22 0.53
N ARG A 14 1.11 -6.48 0.15
CA ARG A 14 -0.10 -7.02 -0.44
C ARG A 14 -1.25 -6.97 0.58
N LEU A 15 -2.46 -6.62 0.16
CA LEU A 15 -3.60 -6.36 1.04
C LEU A 15 -4.03 -7.61 1.83
N ASP A 16 -3.80 -8.81 1.31
CA ASP A 16 -4.08 -10.06 2.03
C ASP A 16 -3.08 -10.36 3.16
N GLN A 17 -2.06 -9.50 3.35
CA GLN A 17 -1.06 -9.61 4.41
C GLN A 17 -1.20 -8.54 5.49
N VAL A 18 -2.24 -7.69 5.41
CA VAL A 18 -2.54 -6.73 6.48
C VAL A 18 -3.25 -7.41 7.65
N ASP A 19 -3.23 -6.76 8.82
CA ASP A 19 -3.76 -7.32 10.07
C ASP A 19 -5.27 -7.59 10.03
N ASP A 20 -6.06 -6.73 9.38
CA ASP A 20 -7.50 -6.91 9.24
C ASP A 20 -7.82 -7.87 8.10
N LYS A 21 -8.08 -9.12 8.45
CA LYS A 21 -8.46 -10.15 7.50
C LYS A 21 -9.79 -9.90 6.78
N ALA A 22 -10.62 -9.01 7.29
CA ALA A 22 -11.87 -8.66 6.63
C ALA A 22 -11.64 -7.87 5.34
N GLU A 23 -10.53 -7.13 5.24
CA GLU A 23 -10.22 -6.28 4.08
C GLU A 23 -9.94 -7.07 2.79
N TYR A 24 -9.57 -8.33 2.85
CA TYR A 24 -9.22 -9.13 1.67
C TYR A 24 -10.10 -10.38 1.45
N LYS A 25 -10.99 -10.68 2.39
CA LYS A 25 -11.92 -11.84 2.28
C LYS A 25 -13.10 -11.56 1.35
N TYR A 26 -12.88 -10.75 0.31
CA TYR A 26 -13.93 -10.44 -0.66
C TYR A 26 -14.08 -11.57 -1.64
N ASP A 27 -15.01 -12.41 -1.32
CA ASP A 27 -15.43 -13.47 -2.18
C ASP A 27 -16.43 -12.92 -3.21
N SER A 28 -15.90 -12.37 -4.30
CA SER A 28 -16.71 -12.12 -5.48
C SER A 28 -16.74 -13.37 -6.31
N THR A 29 -17.85 -14.08 -6.29
CA THR A 29 -18.06 -15.24 -7.15
C THR A 29 -18.41 -14.75 -8.55
N VAL A 30 -17.56 -15.06 -9.52
CA VAL A 30 -17.77 -14.81 -10.94
C VAL A 30 -17.75 -16.15 -11.65
N TYR A 31 -18.86 -16.54 -12.28
CA TYR A 31 -18.97 -17.83 -12.95
C TYR A 31 -18.48 -19.00 -12.07
N ASP A 32 -18.97 -19.09 -10.85
CA ASP A 32 -18.58 -20.08 -9.83
C ASP A 32 -17.11 -20.03 -9.40
N THR A 33 -16.40 -18.98 -9.76
CA THR A 33 -15.00 -18.76 -9.36
C THR A 33 -14.91 -17.66 -8.33
N ASN A 34 -14.26 -17.97 -7.22
CA ASN A 34 -14.00 -17.01 -6.14
C ASN A 34 -12.72 -16.21 -6.41
N ILE A 35 -12.87 -14.93 -6.78
CA ILE A 35 -11.75 -14.04 -7.08
C ILE A 35 -11.42 -13.20 -5.85
N LYS A 36 -10.23 -13.40 -5.29
CA LYS A 36 -9.72 -12.67 -4.12
C LYS A 36 -8.90 -11.44 -4.53
N LEU A 37 -9.57 -10.31 -4.78
CA LEU A 37 -8.93 -9.09 -5.28
C LEU A 37 -7.86 -8.52 -4.33
N GLY A 38 -7.93 -8.80 -3.03
CA GLY A 38 -6.89 -8.42 -2.08
C GLY A 38 -5.52 -9.01 -2.37
N LYS A 39 -5.44 -10.15 -3.08
CA LYS A 39 -4.17 -10.73 -3.55
C LYS A 39 -3.48 -9.92 -4.66
N TYR A 40 -4.25 -9.06 -5.32
CA TYR A 40 -3.79 -8.26 -6.47
C TYR A 40 -3.73 -6.76 -6.13
N THR A 41 -3.75 -6.43 -4.85
CA THR A 41 -3.70 -5.04 -4.37
C THR A 41 -2.58 -4.89 -3.36
N PHE A 42 -1.75 -3.86 -3.56
CA PHE A 42 -0.66 -3.50 -2.66
C PHE A 42 -0.97 -2.16 -2.01
N VAL A 43 -0.69 -2.05 -0.71
CA VAL A 43 -0.99 -0.85 0.07
C VAL A 43 0.19 -0.41 0.92
N SER A 44 0.34 0.90 1.04
CA SER A 44 1.19 1.55 2.03
C SER A 44 0.31 2.42 2.92
N CYS A 45 0.28 2.12 4.22
CA CYS A 45 -0.67 2.68 5.17
C CYS A 45 -0.03 3.81 5.98
N TRP A 46 -0.73 4.92 6.09
CA TRP A 46 -0.30 6.16 6.72
C TRP A 46 -1.44 6.77 7.54
N THR A 47 -1.16 7.83 8.27
CA THR A 47 -2.17 8.70 8.87
C THR A 47 -1.81 10.16 8.61
N LYS A 48 -2.81 10.99 8.35
CA LYS A 48 -2.67 12.45 8.22
C LYS A 48 -2.77 13.15 9.59
N SER A 49 -3.01 12.39 10.68
CA SER A 49 -3.13 12.97 12.00
C SER A 49 -1.77 13.43 12.53
N GLU A 50 -1.67 14.69 12.89
CA GLU A 50 -0.53 15.23 13.63
C GLU A 50 -0.55 14.77 15.07
N MET A 51 -1.73 14.53 15.63
CA MET A 51 -1.89 14.08 17.02
C MET A 51 -1.41 12.63 17.16
N GLU A 52 -0.67 12.40 18.23
CA GLU A 52 -0.25 11.06 18.59
C GLU A 52 -1.42 10.27 19.18
N ASN A 53 -1.40 8.95 18.94
CA ASN A 53 -2.41 8.02 19.44
C ASN A 53 -1.70 6.85 20.11
N ILE A 54 -1.98 6.63 21.38
CA ILE A 54 -1.37 5.56 22.18
C ILE A 54 -1.68 4.17 21.63
N ASP A 55 -2.87 3.97 21.06
CA ASP A 55 -3.24 2.68 20.46
C ASP A 55 -2.39 2.35 19.23
N LEU A 56 -2.02 3.36 18.43
CA LEU A 56 -1.10 3.19 17.31
C LEU A 56 0.32 2.87 17.80
N TRP A 57 0.78 3.52 18.86
CA TRP A 57 2.07 3.20 19.47
C TRP A 57 2.11 1.79 20.02
N ASN A 58 1.06 1.35 20.73
CA ASN A 58 0.94 -0.01 21.26
C ASN A 58 0.94 -1.05 20.14
N ARG A 59 0.20 -0.79 19.06
CA ARG A 59 0.01 -1.74 17.96
C ARG A 59 1.24 -1.84 17.06
N TYR A 60 1.81 -0.69 16.66
CA TYR A 60 2.87 -0.63 15.65
C TYR A 60 4.24 -0.31 16.23
N GLY A 61 4.32 0.23 17.42
CA GLY A 61 5.54 0.67 18.08
C GLY A 61 6.25 -0.38 18.92
N LYS A 62 5.93 -1.67 18.82
CA LYS A 62 6.55 -2.75 19.62
C LYS A 62 6.65 -2.40 21.13
N GLY A 63 5.50 -2.15 21.75
CA GLY A 63 5.45 -1.74 23.16
C GLY A 63 5.94 -0.30 23.36
N ASN A 64 5.53 0.59 22.48
CA ASN A 64 5.81 2.04 22.53
C ASN A 64 7.29 2.43 22.33
N LYS A 65 8.14 1.50 21.87
CA LYS A 65 9.59 1.72 21.62
C LYS A 65 9.94 1.93 20.14
N GLY A 66 8.95 2.04 19.27
CA GLY A 66 9.16 2.31 17.86
C GLY A 66 9.44 3.78 17.59
N VAL A 67 9.44 4.12 16.30
CA VAL A 67 9.50 5.50 15.82
C VAL A 67 8.35 5.77 14.85
N ARG A 68 7.81 6.98 14.86
CA ARG A 68 6.95 7.51 13.81
C ARG A 68 7.82 8.33 12.87
N ILE A 69 7.65 8.11 11.56
CA ILE A 69 8.24 8.95 10.53
C ILE A 69 7.16 9.85 9.94
N SER A 70 7.50 11.09 9.67
CA SER A 70 6.63 12.05 8.96
C SER A 70 7.33 12.48 7.67
N LEU A 71 6.60 12.43 6.58
CA LEU A 71 7.05 12.76 5.24
C LEU A 71 5.95 13.55 4.52
N ASP A 72 6.31 14.32 3.53
CA ASP A 72 5.37 15.02 2.67
C ASP A 72 4.47 14.03 1.91
N GLU A 73 3.21 14.40 1.64
CA GLU A 73 2.27 13.53 0.92
C GLU A 73 2.79 13.19 -0.50
N ASP A 74 3.44 14.13 -1.18
CA ASP A 74 4.06 13.92 -2.50
C ASP A 74 5.46 13.30 -2.40
N MET A 75 5.60 12.26 -1.57
CA MET A 75 6.89 11.65 -1.21
C MET A 75 7.52 10.77 -2.29
N PHE A 76 6.75 10.27 -3.23
CA PHE A 76 7.23 9.25 -4.17
C PHE A 76 7.76 9.84 -5.47
N GLU A 77 8.83 9.21 -5.99
CA GLU A 77 9.18 9.39 -7.40
C GLU A 77 8.01 8.96 -8.27
N THR A 78 7.57 9.85 -9.14
CA THR A 78 6.46 9.60 -10.06
C THR A 78 6.76 10.15 -11.43
N TYR A 79 6.15 9.56 -12.44
CA TYR A 79 6.43 9.82 -13.84
C TYR A 79 5.15 10.20 -14.56
N ASP A 80 5.26 11.18 -15.47
CA ASP A 80 4.16 11.54 -16.38
C ASP A 80 4.05 10.48 -17.48
N VAL A 81 2.89 9.84 -17.57
CA VAL A 81 2.62 8.75 -18.51
C VAL A 81 1.45 9.12 -19.43
N GLY A 82 1.65 10.14 -20.25
CA GLY A 82 0.64 10.72 -21.12
C GLY A 82 0.14 12.08 -20.62
N THR A 83 -0.96 12.58 -21.16
CA THR A 83 -1.38 13.97 -20.95
C THR A 83 -2.05 14.22 -19.58
N VAL A 84 -2.46 13.20 -18.84
CA VAL A 84 -3.33 13.35 -17.66
C VAL A 84 -2.98 12.44 -16.49
N ASN A 85 -2.11 11.44 -16.66
CA ASN A 85 -1.86 10.42 -15.65
C ASN A 85 -0.41 10.46 -15.15
N ARG A 86 -0.26 10.32 -13.82
CA ARG A 86 1.03 10.03 -13.18
C ARG A 86 1.09 8.54 -12.81
N SER A 87 2.29 7.98 -12.80
CA SER A 87 2.54 6.59 -12.45
C SER A 87 3.71 6.48 -11.46
N PHE A 88 3.70 5.45 -10.63
CA PHE A 88 4.86 5.04 -9.81
C PHE A 88 5.99 4.44 -10.65
N TYR A 89 5.76 4.20 -11.93
CA TYR A 89 6.71 3.61 -12.86
C TYR A 89 6.81 4.46 -14.12
N ASN A 90 7.97 4.50 -14.74
CA ASN A 90 8.28 5.36 -15.89
C ASN A 90 7.59 4.94 -17.21
N ASN A 91 6.87 3.84 -17.20
CA ASN A 91 6.06 3.36 -18.32
C ASN A 91 4.58 3.37 -17.97
N ARG A 92 3.69 3.47 -18.97
CA ARG A 92 2.24 3.34 -18.78
C ARG A 92 1.86 2.00 -18.15
N GLU A 93 2.61 0.96 -18.50
CA GLU A 93 2.46 -0.38 -17.98
C GLU A 93 3.83 -0.89 -17.56
N TYR A 94 3.93 -1.37 -16.33
CA TYR A 94 5.14 -1.98 -15.81
C TYR A 94 4.91 -3.47 -15.58
N CYS A 95 5.68 -4.30 -16.28
CA CYS A 95 5.53 -5.75 -16.27
C CYS A 95 6.48 -6.41 -15.28
N PHE A 96 5.92 -7.28 -14.47
CA PHE A 96 6.64 -8.27 -13.67
C PHE A 96 6.51 -9.65 -14.34
N GLU A 97 7.04 -10.69 -13.71
CA GLU A 97 7.06 -12.05 -14.26
C GLU A 97 5.67 -12.57 -14.65
N ASN A 98 4.63 -12.27 -13.83
CA ASN A 98 3.27 -12.77 -14.04
C ASN A 98 2.18 -11.76 -13.66
N PHE A 99 2.51 -10.48 -13.62
CA PHE A 99 1.52 -9.41 -13.45
C PHE A 99 2.02 -8.08 -14.01
N VAL A 100 1.09 -7.20 -14.30
CA VAL A 100 1.36 -5.84 -14.76
C VAL A 100 0.73 -4.82 -13.80
N VAL A 101 1.42 -3.69 -13.61
CA VAL A 101 0.89 -2.48 -12.98
C VAL A 101 0.67 -1.44 -14.07
N SER A 102 -0.60 -1.10 -14.32
CA SER A 102 -0.99 -0.18 -15.38
C SER A 102 -1.45 1.16 -14.82
N SER A 103 -0.98 2.29 -15.38
CA SER A 103 -1.44 3.62 -15.04
C SER A 103 -2.89 3.89 -15.43
N TYR A 104 -3.51 3.06 -16.25
CA TYR A 104 -4.93 3.18 -16.60
C TYR A 104 -5.86 2.85 -15.44
N ILE A 105 -5.43 1.99 -14.51
CA ILE A 105 -6.23 1.57 -13.34
C ILE A 105 -5.66 2.11 -12.02
N ASN A 106 -4.44 2.61 -12.02
CA ASN A 106 -3.78 3.12 -10.83
C ASN A 106 -3.72 4.64 -10.83
N LYS A 107 -4.03 5.23 -9.69
CA LYS A 107 -3.89 6.66 -9.42
C LYS A 107 -2.78 6.85 -8.40
N VAL A 108 -1.87 7.79 -8.67
CA VAL A 108 -0.89 8.23 -7.70
C VAL A 108 -1.56 9.24 -6.77
N GLY A 109 -1.58 8.94 -5.48
CA GLY A 109 -2.14 9.82 -4.46
C GLY A 109 -2.54 9.07 -3.20
N LEU A 110 -2.64 9.83 -2.12
CA LEU A 110 -3.06 9.32 -0.82
C LEU A 110 -4.60 9.33 -0.75
N VAL A 111 -5.20 8.19 -0.41
CA VAL A 111 -6.65 8.00 -0.33
C VAL A 111 -7.03 7.71 1.12
N ASP A 112 -8.02 8.42 1.64
CA ASP A 112 -8.50 8.18 3.00
C ASP A 112 -9.34 6.90 3.09
N VAL A 113 -9.08 6.10 4.12
CA VAL A 113 -9.83 4.88 4.39
C VAL A 113 -11.22 5.23 4.92
N LYS A 114 -12.22 4.57 4.39
CA LYS A 114 -13.62 4.69 4.78
C LYS A 114 -13.98 3.60 5.77
N TYR A 115 -14.46 4.00 6.93
CA TYR A 115 -14.82 3.09 8.01
C TYR A 115 -16.33 2.81 8.00
N GLU A 116 -16.69 1.57 7.67
CA GLU A 116 -18.07 1.14 7.48
C GLU A 116 -18.41 -0.10 8.29
N GLN A 117 -19.66 -0.27 8.67
CA GLN A 117 -20.09 -1.44 9.42
C GLN A 117 -20.15 -2.68 8.54
N ASN A 118 -20.63 -2.53 7.31
CA ASN A 118 -20.82 -3.60 6.33
C ASN A 118 -19.95 -3.36 5.09
N ILE A 119 -18.64 -3.61 5.22
CA ILE A 119 -17.71 -3.41 4.11
C ILE A 119 -17.96 -4.36 2.94
N GLU A 120 -18.54 -5.54 3.19
CA GLU A 120 -18.85 -6.54 2.17
C GLU A 120 -19.76 -6.00 1.04
N LEU A 121 -20.64 -5.05 1.36
CA LEU A 121 -21.54 -4.45 0.35
C LEU A 121 -20.76 -3.70 -0.73
N TYR A 122 -19.68 -3.01 -0.36
CA TYR A 122 -18.87 -2.23 -1.28
C TYR A 122 -17.99 -3.11 -2.17
N TYR A 123 -17.69 -4.32 -1.73
CA TYR A 123 -16.84 -5.25 -2.45
C TYR A 123 -17.60 -6.11 -3.45
N LYS A 124 -18.87 -6.42 -3.17
CA LYS A 124 -19.77 -7.05 -4.15
C LYS A 124 -19.88 -6.24 -5.43
N GLU A 125 -19.70 -4.90 -5.34
CA GLU A 125 -19.68 -4.01 -6.47
C GLU A 125 -18.32 -3.94 -7.19
N ALA A 126 -17.25 -4.48 -6.59
CA ALA A 126 -15.91 -4.40 -7.19
C ALA A 126 -15.77 -5.25 -8.46
N ILE A 127 -16.64 -6.24 -8.63
CA ILE A 127 -16.70 -7.08 -9.83
C ILE A 127 -18.12 -7.03 -10.41
N LYS A 128 -18.23 -6.67 -11.66
CA LYS A 128 -19.50 -6.69 -12.41
C LYS A 128 -19.41 -7.70 -13.54
N CYS A 129 -20.34 -8.64 -13.56
CA CYS A 129 -20.49 -9.61 -14.64
C CYS A 129 -21.48 -9.07 -15.67
N PHE A 130 -21.16 -9.25 -16.95
CA PHE A 130 -21.99 -8.98 -18.11
C PHE A 130 -22.06 -10.25 -18.96
N ASP A 131 -22.99 -10.32 -19.88
CA ASP A 131 -23.16 -11.49 -20.76
C ASP A 131 -21.89 -11.88 -21.55
N GLN A 132 -21.02 -10.90 -21.81
CA GLN A 132 -19.81 -11.08 -22.62
C GLN A 132 -18.49 -10.78 -21.87
N GLY A 133 -18.51 -10.62 -20.53
CA GLY A 133 -17.27 -10.33 -19.81
C GLY A 133 -17.43 -9.92 -18.35
N VAL A 134 -16.31 -9.55 -17.78
CA VAL A 134 -16.20 -9.11 -16.38
C VAL A 134 -15.48 -7.77 -16.34
N ALA A 135 -16.03 -6.80 -15.61
CA ALA A 135 -15.38 -5.55 -15.31
C ALA A 135 -15.00 -5.47 -13.83
N PHE A 136 -13.78 -4.98 -13.57
CA PHE A 136 -13.27 -4.74 -12.24
C PHE A 136 -13.34 -3.26 -11.89
N LYS A 137 -13.96 -2.94 -10.76
CA LYS A 137 -14.03 -1.59 -10.20
C LYS A 137 -12.96 -1.45 -9.12
N HIS A 138 -11.72 -1.21 -9.55
CA HIS A 138 -10.56 -1.16 -8.66
C HIS A 138 -10.66 -0.07 -7.58
N ASP A 139 -11.32 1.05 -7.88
CA ASP A 139 -11.43 2.22 -6.99
C ASP A 139 -12.01 1.90 -5.59
N ASN A 140 -12.70 0.77 -5.42
CA ASN A 140 -13.27 0.37 -4.14
C ASN A 140 -12.36 -0.56 -3.33
N ILE A 141 -11.30 -1.10 -3.93
CA ILE A 141 -10.50 -2.13 -3.28
C ILE A 141 -9.41 -1.48 -2.43
N GLY A 142 -9.34 -1.89 -1.17
CA GLY A 142 -8.33 -1.40 -0.23
C GLY A 142 -8.67 -0.07 0.45
N ILE A 143 -9.86 0.52 0.20
CA ILE A 143 -10.28 1.78 0.84
C ILE A 143 -11.34 1.63 1.92
N TYR A 144 -11.94 0.45 2.09
CA TYR A 144 -12.94 0.22 3.13
C TYR A 144 -12.38 -0.65 4.25
N LYS A 145 -12.69 -0.26 5.48
CA LYS A 145 -12.30 -0.95 6.70
C LYS A 145 -13.48 -0.99 7.67
N LYS A 146 -13.55 -2.00 8.52
CA LYS A 146 -14.60 -2.07 9.54
C LYS A 146 -14.50 -0.88 10.49
N ARG A 147 -15.65 -0.37 10.96
CA ARG A 147 -15.76 0.80 11.85
C ARG A 147 -14.93 0.67 13.14
N GLU A 148 -14.75 -0.54 13.64
CA GLU A 148 -13.93 -0.82 14.84
C GLU A 148 -12.45 -0.41 14.68
N TRP A 149 -11.97 -0.26 13.44
CA TRP A 149 -10.62 0.21 13.13
C TRP A 149 -10.51 1.73 12.97
N GLY A 150 -11.61 2.47 13.16
CA GLY A 150 -11.68 3.91 12.93
C GLY A 150 -10.67 4.75 13.71
N LEU A 151 -10.20 4.25 14.87
CA LEU A 151 -9.15 4.89 15.66
C LEU A 151 -7.81 5.05 14.90
N GLN A 152 -7.60 4.28 13.82
CA GLN A 152 -6.38 4.37 13.03
C GLN A 152 -6.31 5.65 12.19
N ASN A 153 -7.46 6.25 11.83
CA ASN A 153 -7.53 7.41 10.94
C ASN A 153 -6.58 7.28 9.74
N GLU A 154 -6.75 6.15 9.04
CA GLU A 154 -5.78 5.67 8.07
C GLU A 154 -6.01 6.31 6.70
N SER A 155 -4.90 6.61 6.02
CA SER A 155 -4.85 6.95 4.61
C SER A 155 -3.88 6.02 3.89
N ARG A 156 -4.10 5.75 2.61
CA ARG A 156 -3.33 4.74 1.85
C ARG A 156 -2.87 5.24 0.50
N PHE A 157 -1.67 4.85 0.14
CA PHE A 157 -1.31 4.70 -1.27
C PHE A 157 -1.66 3.28 -1.70
N ILE A 158 -2.26 3.14 -2.87
CA ILE A 158 -2.79 1.85 -3.36
C ILE A 158 -2.27 1.59 -4.76
N ILE A 159 -1.82 0.37 -5.00
CA ILE A 159 -1.39 -0.12 -6.32
C ILE A 159 -2.16 -1.42 -6.62
N HIS A 160 -2.92 -1.42 -7.72
CA HIS A 160 -3.61 -2.59 -8.23
C HIS A 160 -2.75 -3.28 -9.30
N ALA A 161 -2.55 -4.56 -9.14
CA ALA A 161 -1.87 -5.42 -10.10
C ALA A 161 -2.89 -6.22 -10.91
N GLN A 162 -2.60 -6.43 -12.18
CA GLN A 162 -3.36 -7.28 -13.07
C GLN A 162 -2.53 -8.55 -13.33
N PRO A 163 -2.90 -9.71 -12.74
CA PRO A 163 -2.19 -10.95 -12.99
C PRO A 163 -2.40 -11.40 -14.41
N PHE A 164 -1.44 -12.09 -14.99
CA PHE A 164 -1.61 -12.75 -16.29
C PHE A 164 -0.90 -14.11 -16.30
N GLU A 165 -1.44 -15.06 -17.06
CA GLU A 165 -0.80 -16.36 -17.30
C GLU A 165 0.25 -16.22 -18.40
N PRO A 166 1.56 -16.28 -18.09
CA PRO A 166 2.61 -16.03 -19.06
C PRO A 166 2.57 -16.97 -20.26
N ALA A 167 2.16 -18.23 -20.05
CA ALA A 167 2.08 -19.24 -21.09
C ALA A 167 1.05 -18.91 -22.18
N LEU A 168 0.08 -18.03 -21.89
CA LEU A 168 -0.95 -17.60 -22.83
C LEU A 168 -0.61 -16.30 -23.55
N MET A 169 0.51 -15.65 -23.19
CA MET A 169 0.94 -14.41 -23.83
C MET A 169 1.48 -14.70 -25.24
N SER A 170 0.99 -13.94 -26.20
CA SER A 170 1.41 -13.99 -27.60
C SER A 170 1.20 -12.64 -28.27
N ASN A 171 1.57 -12.50 -29.51
CA ASN A 171 1.32 -11.29 -30.31
C ASN A 171 -0.15 -11.14 -30.75
N HIS A 172 -1.02 -12.08 -30.41
CA HIS A 172 -2.43 -11.99 -30.74
C HIS A 172 -3.15 -10.96 -29.83
N PRO A 173 -4.01 -10.07 -30.36
CA PRO A 173 -4.65 -9.01 -29.57
C PRO A 173 -5.47 -9.50 -28.37
N LEU A 174 -6.03 -10.72 -28.44
CA LEU A 174 -6.82 -11.32 -27.37
C LEU A 174 -5.99 -12.11 -26.36
N SER A 175 -4.67 -12.22 -26.52
CA SER A 175 -3.83 -13.00 -25.62
C SER A 175 -3.81 -12.44 -24.21
N PHE A 176 -3.67 -11.12 -24.03
CA PHE A 176 -3.67 -10.50 -22.71
C PHE A 176 -5.01 -10.64 -21.97
N PRO A 177 -6.19 -10.35 -22.58
CA PRO A 177 -7.48 -10.61 -21.93
C PRO A 177 -7.67 -12.08 -21.53
N LEU A 178 -7.23 -13.02 -22.35
CA LEU A 178 -7.31 -14.45 -22.05
C LEU A 178 -6.37 -14.82 -20.90
N ALA A 179 -5.12 -14.37 -20.93
CA ALA A 179 -4.14 -14.60 -19.89
C ALA A 179 -4.58 -14.01 -18.54
N LEU A 180 -5.14 -12.81 -18.55
CA LEU A 180 -5.70 -12.13 -17.38
C LEU A 180 -6.89 -12.91 -16.80
N GLY A 181 -7.85 -13.26 -17.62
CA GLY A 181 -9.04 -14.02 -17.21
C GLY A 181 -8.68 -15.39 -16.63
N THR A 182 -7.73 -16.08 -17.22
CA THR A 182 -7.23 -17.37 -16.73
C THR A 182 -6.51 -17.22 -15.39
N ALA A 183 -5.67 -16.21 -15.25
CA ALA A 183 -4.95 -15.93 -14.00
C ALA A 183 -5.91 -15.65 -12.84
N TYR A 184 -6.93 -14.81 -13.05
CA TYR A 184 -7.96 -14.55 -12.03
C TYR A 184 -8.76 -15.82 -11.68
N ARG A 185 -9.20 -16.57 -12.70
CA ARG A 185 -9.98 -17.81 -12.50
C ARG A 185 -9.21 -18.84 -11.70
N ASN A 186 -7.92 -18.99 -11.96
CA ASN A 186 -7.05 -19.93 -11.27
C ASN A 186 -6.54 -19.41 -9.94
N GLY A 187 -6.89 -18.17 -9.53
CA GLY A 187 -6.41 -17.54 -8.29
C GLY A 187 -4.89 -17.44 -8.26
N MET A 188 -4.27 -17.11 -9.41
CA MET A 188 -2.81 -17.09 -9.56
C MET A 188 -2.13 -16.29 -8.47
N GLU A 189 -1.08 -16.83 -7.87
CA GLU A 189 -0.23 -16.09 -6.94
C GLU A 189 0.71 -15.17 -7.73
N LEU A 190 0.84 -13.92 -7.27
CA LEU A 190 1.78 -12.98 -7.87
C LEU A 190 3.21 -13.37 -7.51
N SER A 191 4.14 -13.10 -8.42
CA SER A 191 5.59 -13.30 -8.22
C SER A 191 6.17 -12.43 -7.10
N ARG A 192 5.41 -11.43 -6.63
CA ARG A 192 5.80 -10.52 -5.54
C ARG A 192 4.71 -10.45 -4.47
N THR A 193 5.15 -10.42 -3.21
CA THR A 193 4.27 -10.17 -2.05
C THR A 193 4.39 -8.75 -1.54
N ALA A 194 5.31 -7.97 -2.07
CA ALA A 194 5.50 -6.55 -1.78
C ALA A 194 6.11 -5.83 -2.97
N LEU A 195 5.78 -4.54 -3.09
CA LEU A 195 6.44 -3.60 -4.00
C LEU A 195 7.23 -2.58 -3.17
N TYR A 196 8.29 -2.04 -3.74
CA TYR A 196 9.12 -1.01 -3.12
C TYR A 196 9.13 0.19 -4.06
N ILE A 197 8.54 1.29 -3.61
CA ILE A 197 8.41 2.51 -4.42
C ILE A 197 9.45 3.52 -3.95
N PRO A 198 10.28 4.05 -4.85
CA PRO A 198 11.32 5.01 -4.52
C PRO A 198 10.75 6.32 -3.95
N LEU A 199 11.42 6.84 -2.93
CA LEU A 199 11.20 8.17 -2.39
C LEU A 199 11.99 9.21 -3.20
N LYS A 200 11.43 10.39 -3.36
CA LYS A 200 12.15 11.55 -3.84
C LYS A 200 13.27 11.90 -2.87
N GLN A 201 14.42 12.32 -3.40
CA GLN A 201 15.57 12.66 -2.55
C GLN A 201 15.27 13.84 -1.63
N GLU A 202 14.60 14.87 -2.14
CA GLU A 202 14.25 16.08 -1.40
C GLU A 202 13.32 15.80 -0.21
N VAL A 203 12.47 14.79 -0.26
CA VAL A 203 11.57 14.43 0.84
C VAL A 203 12.33 13.93 2.06
N LEU A 204 13.47 13.28 1.85
CA LEU A 204 14.32 12.82 2.94
C LEU A 204 15.07 13.97 3.64
N GLU A 205 15.15 15.15 3.02
CA GLU A 205 15.73 16.36 3.64
C GLU A 205 14.77 16.99 4.66
N HIS A 206 13.45 16.70 4.53
CA HIS A 206 12.39 17.16 5.43
C HIS A 206 11.87 16.05 6.35
N LEU A 207 12.59 14.94 6.46
CA LEU A 207 12.20 13.82 7.31
C LEU A 207 12.14 14.23 8.78
N GLU A 208 11.00 14.00 9.42
CA GLU A 208 10.86 14.09 10.87
C GLU A 208 10.69 12.69 11.47
N ILE A 209 11.30 12.49 12.63
CA ILE A 209 11.22 11.25 13.40
C ILE A 209 10.72 11.57 14.81
N THR A 210 9.58 11.01 15.19
CA THR A 210 9.11 11.06 16.58
C THR A 210 9.47 9.74 17.27
N MET A 211 10.22 9.83 18.35
CA MET A 211 10.55 8.70 19.21
C MET A 211 9.31 8.26 19.99
N GLY A 212 9.03 6.96 20.05
CA GLY A 212 7.88 6.44 20.81
C GLY A 212 7.99 6.75 22.30
N PRO A 213 6.86 6.82 23.02
CA PRO A 213 6.83 7.24 24.41
C PRO A 213 7.62 6.35 25.38
N GLY A 214 7.82 5.07 25.02
CA GLY A 214 8.61 4.11 25.81
C GLY A 214 10.08 4.00 25.38
N THR A 215 10.57 4.91 24.52
CA THR A 215 11.97 4.87 24.06
C THR A 215 12.94 5.45 25.08
N THR A 216 14.16 4.94 25.06
CA THR A 216 15.28 5.34 25.91
C THR A 216 16.30 6.17 25.12
N ASP A 217 17.26 6.77 25.84
CA ASP A 217 18.40 7.46 25.21
C ASP A 217 19.25 6.52 24.35
N GLU A 218 19.32 5.25 24.71
CA GLU A 218 20.00 4.24 23.88
C GLU A 218 19.26 3.99 22.57
N ASP A 219 17.94 3.99 22.58
CA ASP A 219 17.15 3.85 21.36
C ASP A 219 17.31 5.08 20.46
N ARG A 220 17.35 6.29 21.04
CA ARG A 220 17.67 7.53 20.31
C ARG A 220 19.04 7.45 19.64
N LYS A 221 20.08 7.03 20.37
CA LYS A 221 21.43 6.85 19.79
C LYS A 221 21.45 5.87 18.63
N LYS A 222 20.63 4.80 18.68
CA LYS A 222 20.48 3.87 17.54
C LYS A 222 19.89 4.57 16.31
N VAL A 223 18.86 5.40 16.50
CA VAL A 223 18.25 6.17 15.41
C VAL A 223 19.25 7.16 14.82
N GLU A 224 19.97 7.91 15.66
CA GLU A 224 21.02 8.84 15.22
C GLU A 224 22.13 8.14 14.44
N LYS A 225 22.53 6.95 14.88
CA LYS A 225 23.50 6.13 14.14
C LYS A 225 22.99 5.73 12.78
N ILE A 226 21.74 5.26 12.66
CA ILE A 226 21.13 4.89 11.37
C ILE A 226 21.10 6.08 10.42
N LEU A 227 20.71 7.26 10.91
CA LEU A 227 20.70 8.49 10.12
C LEU A 227 22.10 8.84 9.60
N LYS A 228 23.09 8.78 10.49
CA LYS A 228 24.49 9.02 10.14
C LYS A 228 25.00 8.02 9.10
N ASP A 229 24.74 6.73 9.29
CA ASP A 229 25.18 5.66 8.37
C ASP A 229 24.52 5.78 6.99
N CYS A 230 23.30 6.35 6.93
CA CYS A 230 22.58 6.63 5.66
C CYS A 230 22.88 8.02 5.08
N ASN A 231 23.69 8.85 5.77
CA ASN A 231 23.96 10.25 5.41
C ASN A 231 22.67 11.08 5.21
N ILE A 232 21.71 10.91 6.13
CA ILE A 232 20.43 11.62 6.15
C ILE A 232 20.35 12.48 7.40
N LYS A 233 19.88 13.71 7.23
CA LYS A 233 19.55 14.61 8.33
C LYS A 233 18.06 14.54 8.58
N ALA A 234 17.65 14.41 9.84
CA ALA A 234 16.25 14.41 10.23
C ALA A 234 16.08 15.15 11.55
N GLU A 235 14.95 15.77 11.74
CA GLU A 235 14.56 16.27 13.06
C GLU A 235 14.09 15.10 13.91
N ILE A 236 14.67 14.94 15.12
CA ILE A 236 14.27 13.87 16.05
C ILE A 236 13.57 14.52 17.25
N LYS A 237 12.27 14.21 17.38
CA LYS A 237 11.40 14.70 18.48
C LYS A 237 11.11 13.56 19.46
N ASP A 238 10.89 13.89 20.72
CA ASP A 238 10.28 12.95 21.66
C ASP A 238 8.76 12.92 21.47
N SER A 239 8.13 11.79 21.81
CA SER A 239 6.68 11.70 21.88
C SER A 239 6.12 12.70 22.89
N ALA A 240 5.01 13.35 22.52
CA ALA A 240 4.24 14.18 23.45
C ALA A 240 3.61 13.35 24.60
N LEU A 241 3.52 12.02 24.42
CA LEU A 241 2.99 11.07 25.42
C LEU A 241 4.10 10.50 26.32
N LYS A 242 5.35 11.00 26.22
CA LYS A 242 6.46 10.52 27.03
C LYS A 242 6.25 10.93 28.48
N GLY A 243 6.19 9.95 29.37
CA GLY A 243 5.95 10.15 30.79
C GLY A 243 4.49 9.97 31.25
N ASP A 244 3.55 9.79 30.30
CA ASP A 244 2.14 9.55 30.60
C ASP A 244 1.78 8.03 30.64
N LEU A 245 2.80 7.16 30.58
CA LEU A 245 2.64 5.68 30.51
C LEU A 245 3.10 5.01 31.80
#